data_3e2269de1200797ff3231011ac736145
#
_entry.id   3e2269de1200797ff3231011ac736145
#
_cell.length_a   1.000
_cell.length_b   1.000
_cell.length_c   1.000
_cell.angle_alpha   90.00
_cell.angle_beta   90.00
_cell.angle_gamma   90.00
#
_symmetry.space_group_name_H-M   'P 1'
#
loop_
_entity.id
_entity.type
_entity.pdbx_description
1 polymer ?
#
loop_
_entity_poly.entity_id
_entity_poly.type
_entity_poly.pdbx_seq_one_letter_code
_entity_poly.pdbx_strand_id
1 'polypeptide(L)'
;MREFKINKNDAGQRLDKFVQKTVKGIPLSLMYKAIRLKKIKVNRKRAEQKQMLLEGDVVQMFLSEDLFSDKISSNELFTIRPEVNIVYEDEKILIANKPTGVLVHSGDGDGKVSGDGNANDRNTLIYHIQAYLAQKGEYKPDEENSFAPALCNRIDRNTCGMVISAKDAEALREINERIRENYITKKYLCAVHGKPPRANDTLVAFHIKDSRTNLVRIYDREVRGAKEIVTKYKVIDYNKKINASLLEIELVTGRTHQIRAHLSFIGCPLLGDGKYGQIEKDKKLGYKYQALCAYKLRFESTNDQLSYLNNKTLVVDRDTVYFLKEFREDSYSHLFDE
;
A
#
# COMPACT_ATOMS: atom_id res chain seq x y z
N MET A 1 4.21 18.31 30.16
CA MET A 1 5.21 18.69 29.12
C MET A 1 5.92 17.43 28.68
N ARG A 2 5.99 17.16 27.37
CA ARG A 2 6.83 16.09 26.81
C ARG A 2 7.96 16.68 25.98
N GLU A 3 9.14 16.04 26.03
CA GLU A 3 10.29 16.35 25.21
C GLU A 3 10.60 15.14 24.31
N PHE A 4 10.90 15.43 23.05
CA PHE A 4 11.24 14.43 22.05
C PHE A 4 12.60 14.80 21.46
N LYS A 5 13.61 13.97 21.68
CA LYS A 5 14.89 14.07 20.97
C LYS A 5 14.72 13.46 19.59
N ILE A 6 14.94 14.24 18.55
CA ILE A 6 14.80 13.81 17.16
C ILE A 6 15.92 12.83 16.82
N ASN A 7 15.53 11.61 16.50
CA ASN A 7 16.43 10.55 16.03
C ASN A 7 16.53 10.56 14.49
N LYS A 8 17.30 9.63 13.92
CA LYS A 8 17.51 9.51 12.48
C LYS A 8 16.19 9.34 11.70
N ASN A 9 15.24 8.55 12.23
CA ASN A 9 13.94 8.31 11.60
C ASN A 9 12.99 9.51 11.68
N ASP A 10 13.16 10.37 12.68
CA ASP A 10 12.37 11.58 12.83
C ASP A 10 12.94 12.77 12.05
N ALA A 11 14.24 12.74 11.71
CA ALA A 11 14.90 13.80 10.96
C ALA A 11 14.40 13.89 9.51
N GLY A 12 14.57 15.07 8.91
CA GLY A 12 14.18 15.31 7.52
C GLY A 12 12.67 15.37 7.30
N GLN A 13 11.86 15.52 8.37
CA GLN A 13 10.44 15.81 8.26
C GLN A 13 10.10 17.19 8.82
N ARG A 14 8.97 17.74 8.41
CA ARG A 14 8.47 19.02 8.92
C ARG A 14 7.94 18.87 10.34
N LEU A 15 8.11 19.91 11.16
CA LEU A 15 7.58 19.95 12.54
C LEU A 15 6.07 19.65 12.61
N ASP A 16 5.27 20.22 11.71
CA ASP A 16 3.81 19.98 11.72
C ASP A 16 3.48 18.49 11.45
N LYS A 17 4.25 17.80 10.63
CA LYS A 17 4.08 16.36 10.38
C LYS A 17 4.51 15.51 11.56
N PHE A 18 5.62 15.87 12.20
CA PHE A 18 6.06 15.23 13.43
C PHE A 18 4.99 15.33 14.54
N VAL A 19 4.46 16.54 14.76
CA VAL A 19 3.41 16.76 15.78
C VAL A 19 2.14 15.95 15.46
N GLN A 20 1.72 15.90 14.18
CA GLN A 20 0.54 15.11 13.78
C GLN A 20 0.69 13.62 14.08
N LYS A 21 1.89 13.08 14.01
CA LYS A 21 2.18 11.67 14.29
C LYS A 21 2.26 11.37 15.80
N THR A 22 2.78 12.32 16.58
CA THR A 22 2.99 12.13 18.03
C THR A 22 1.80 12.56 18.87
N VAL A 23 0.90 13.38 18.32
CA VAL A 23 -0.29 13.91 19.02
C VAL A 23 -1.54 13.40 18.33
N LYS A 24 -2.24 12.46 18.96
CA LYS A 24 -3.39 11.76 18.40
C LYS A 24 -4.55 12.72 18.06
N GLY A 25 -4.95 12.72 16.80
CA GLY A 25 -6.17 13.39 16.36
C GLY A 25 -6.19 14.93 16.58
N ILE A 26 -5.03 15.56 16.81
CA ILE A 26 -4.99 17.02 17.00
C ILE A 26 -5.52 17.73 15.75
N PRO A 27 -6.58 18.57 15.88
CA PRO A 27 -7.05 19.37 14.76
C PRO A 27 -5.94 20.32 14.28
N LEU A 28 -5.78 20.44 12.95
CA LEU A 28 -4.75 21.30 12.35
C LEU A 28 -4.77 22.74 12.91
N SER A 29 -5.96 23.30 13.10
CA SER A 29 -6.15 24.63 13.66
C SER A 29 -5.58 24.75 15.08
N LEU A 30 -5.82 23.74 15.94
CA LEU A 30 -5.31 23.70 17.30
C LEU A 30 -3.77 23.51 17.31
N MET A 31 -3.24 22.63 16.46
CA MET A 31 -1.80 22.44 16.31
C MET A 31 -1.10 23.73 15.88
N TYR A 32 -1.60 24.41 14.86
CA TYR A 32 -1.04 25.69 14.39
C TYR A 32 -1.15 26.79 15.44
N LYS A 33 -2.26 26.83 16.20
CA LYS A 33 -2.41 27.73 17.35
C LYS A 33 -1.37 27.42 18.43
N ALA A 34 -1.13 26.15 18.75
CA ALA A 34 -0.12 25.75 19.74
C ALA A 34 1.31 26.15 19.34
N ILE A 35 1.70 25.98 18.07
CA ILE A 35 3.00 26.44 17.53
C ILE A 35 3.09 27.97 17.65
N ARG A 36 2.07 28.71 17.20
CA ARG A 36 2.04 30.17 17.25
C ARG A 36 2.15 30.72 18.68
N LEU A 37 1.47 30.08 19.63
CA LEU A 37 1.47 30.44 21.04
C LEU A 37 2.70 29.93 21.81
N LYS A 38 3.72 29.41 21.10
CA LYS A 38 4.96 28.88 21.68
C LYS A 38 4.75 27.71 22.65
N LYS A 39 3.62 27.01 22.58
CA LYS A 39 3.39 25.74 23.29
C LYS A 39 4.11 24.55 22.66
N ILE A 40 4.64 24.73 21.45
CA ILE A 40 5.53 23.79 20.79
C ILE A 40 6.79 24.58 20.42
N LYS A 41 7.93 24.08 20.85
CA LYS A 41 9.25 24.71 20.65
C LYS A 41 10.23 23.68 20.07
N VAL A 42 11.25 24.17 19.38
CA VAL A 42 12.41 23.36 18.94
C VAL A 42 13.65 24.01 19.57
N ASN A 43 14.45 23.21 20.26
CA ASN A 43 15.66 23.66 20.96
C ASN A 43 15.40 24.87 21.87
N ARG A 44 14.28 24.85 22.62
CA ARG A 44 13.80 25.93 23.52
C ARG A 44 13.45 27.24 22.81
N LYS A 45 13.56 27.30 21.45
CA LYS A 45 13.26 28.49 20.65
C LYS A 45 11.86 28.40 20.04
N ARG A 46 11.34 29.55 19.58
CA ARG A 46 10.11 29.62 18.80
C ARG A 46 10.31 28.80 17.50
N ALA A 47 9.36 27.97 17.20
CA ALA A 47 9.37 27.13 16.02
C ALA A 47 8.36 27.60 14.97
N GLU A 48 8.59 27.23 13.71
CA GLU A 48 7.68 27.43 12.60
C GLU A 48 7.04 26.11 12.14
N GLN A 49 5.83 26.18 11.63
CA GLN A 49 5.05 25.01 11.22
C GLN A 49 5.81 24.11 10.21
N LYS A 50 6.45 24.75 9.23
CA LYS A 50 7.16 24.10 8.14
C LYS A 50 8.64 23.88 8.42
N GLN A 51 9.10 24.22 9.63
CA GLN A 51 10.49 24.00 10.02
C GLN A 51 10.86 22.53 9.85
N MET A 52 11.98 22.27 9.17
CA MET A 52 12.53 20.93 9.04
C MET A 52 13.25 20.56 10.34
N LEU A 53 13.00 19.35 10.83
CA LEU A 53 13.66 18.81 12.01
C LEU A 53 14.97 18.14 11.61
N LEU A 54 16.03 18.42 12.35
CA LEU A 54 17.34 17.82 12.19
C LEU A 54 17.57 16.79 13.29
N GLU A 55 18.41 15.80 13.02
CA GLU A 55 18.81 14.84 14.03
C GLU A 55 19.49 15.56 15.21
N GLY A 56 19.12 15.17 16.42
CA GLY A 56 19.58 15.80 17.66
C GLY A 56 18.73 17.00 18.11
N ASP A 57 17.85 17.55 17.29
CA ASP A 57 16.89 18.57 17.74
C ASP A 57 16.05 18.05 18.91
N VAL A 58 15.63 18.96 19.78
CA VAL A 58 14.72 18.67 20.90
C VAL A 58 13.40 19.40 20.69
N VAL A 59 12.34 18.66 20.42
CA VAL A 59 10.99 19.19 20.31
C VAL A 59 10.29 19.12 21.67
N GLN A 60 9.90 20.30 22.20
CA GLN A 60 9.23 20.44 23.47
C GLN A 60 7.77 20.79 23.25
N MET A 61 6.85 19.95 23.79
CA MET A 61 5.41 20.14 23.65
C MET A 61 4.76 20.36 25.01
N PHE A 62 4.22 21.57 25.22
CA PHE A 62 3.45 21.97 26.40
C PHE A 62 1.96 21.74 26.11
N LEU A 63 1.59 20.48 25.91
CA LEU A 63 0.22 20.03 25.64
C LEU A 63 -0.26 19.11 26.78
N SER A 64 -1.56 18.90 26.85
CA SER A 64 -2.18 17.96 27.79
C SER A 64 -1.76 16.53 27.46
N GLU A 65 -1.58 15.69 28.48
CA GLU A 65 -1.02 14.34 28.34
C GLU A 65 -1.94 13.40 27.55
N ASP A 66 -3.25 13.57 27.70
CA ASP A 66 -4.31 12.85 27.00
C ASP A 66 -4.31 13.03 25.46
N LEU A 67 -3.63 14.07 24.97
CA LEU A 67 -3.52 14.32 23.53
C LEU A 67 -2.45 13.49 22.85
N PHE A 68 -1.53 12.90 23.61
CA PHE A 68 -0.46 12.10 22.99
C PHE A 68 -1.00 10.73 22.58
N SER A 69 -0.55 10.28 21.42
CA SER A 69 -0.93 8.96 20.88
C SER A 69 -0.42 7.84 21.78
N ASP A 70 -1.30 6.90 22.09
CA ASP A 70 -0.86 5.61 22.57
C ASP A 70 -0.19 4.90 21.39
N LYS A 71 1.11 4.72 21.49
CA LYS A 71 1.86 3.92 20.53
C LYS A 71 1.57 2.45 20.80
N ILE A 72 1.63 1.65 19.76
CA ILE A 72 1.70 0.20 19.90
C ILE A 72 2.95 -0.08 20.72
N SER A 73 2.80 -0.67 21.90
CA SER A 73 3.93 -0.99 22.77
C SER A 73 4.71 -2.21 22.25
N SER A 74 5.98 -2.30 22.60
CA SER A 74 6.78 -3.50 22.33
C SER A 74 6.07 -4.75 22.86
N ASN A 75 5.57 -4.71 24.09
CA ASN A 75 4.85 -5.84 24.70
C ASN A 75 3.66 -6.29 23.84
N GLU A 76 2.90 -5.39 23.25
CA GLU A 76 1.77 -5.71 22.40
C GLU A 76 2.21 -6.45 21.12
N LEU A 77 3.28 -5.98 20.46
CA LEU A 77 3.82 -6.63 19.26
C LEU A 77 4.42 -8.01 19.56
N PHE A 78 4.96 -8.22 20.75
CA PHE A 78 5.52 -9.53 21.16
C PHE A 78 4.43 -10.59 21.45
N THR A 79 3.17 -10.20 21.70
CA THR A 79 2.06 -11.15 21.91
C THR A 79 1.51 -11.74 20.62
N ILE A 80 1.88 -11.19 19.46
CA ILE A 80 1.36 -11.60 18.17
C ILE A 80 2.28 -12.64 17.55
N ARG A 81 1.70 -13.68 16.95
CA ARG A 81 2.41 -14.54 16.02
C ARG A 81 2.39 -13.91 14.63
N PRO A 82 3.51 -13.40 14.13
CA PRO A 82 3.54 -12.75 12.82
C PRO A 82 3.25 -13.77 11.71
N GLU A 83 2.34 -13.43 10.81
CA GLU A 83 2.05 -14.19 9.60
C GLU A 83 2.44 -13.34 8.38
N VAL A 84 3.72 -13.43 7.99
CA VAL A 84 4.28 -12.69 6.86
C VAL A 84 4.98 -13.67 5.93
N ASN A 85 4.49 -13.80 4.71
CA ASN A 85 5.19 -14.51 3.65
C ASN A 85 6.13 -13.52 2.95
N ILE A 86 7.45 -13.67 3.17
CA ILE A 86 8.49 -12.74 2.72
C ILE A 86 9.01 -13.19 1.37
N VAL A 87 8.91 -12.32 0.35
CA VAL A 87 9.50 -12.52 -0.98
C VAL A 87 10.93 -12.01 -1.02
N TYR A 88 11.19 -10.88 -0.35
CA TYR A 88 12.51 -10.26 -0.28
C TYR A 88 12.63 -9.46 1.01
N GLU A 89 13.81 -9.49 1.61
CA GLU A 89 14.12 -8.69 2.79
C GLU A 89 15.60 -8.32 2.81
N ASP A 90 15.88 -7.07 3.17
CA ASP A 90 17.21 -6.57 3.47
C ASP A 90 17.16 -5.60 4.67
N GLU A 91 18.22 -4.83 4.89
CA GLU A 91 18.30 -3.88 6.01
C GLU A 91 17.31 -2.70 5.87
N LYS A 92 16.85 -2.37 4.65
CA LYS A 92 16.06 -1.17 4.33
C LYS A 92 14.61 -1.45 4.03
N ILE A 93 14.32 -2.55 3.36
CA ILE A 93 12.98 -2.89 2.91
C ILE A 93 12.62 -4.35 3.21
N LEU A 94 11.33 -4.61 3.26
CA LEU A 94 10.73 -5.94 3.27
C LEU A 94 9.61 -5.96 2.24
N ILE A 95 9.60 -6.98 1.38
CA ILE A 95 8.54 -7.21 0.40
C ILE A 95 7.80 -8.47 0.79
N ALA A 96 6.54 -8.31 1.15
CA ALA A 96 5.67 -9.39 1.56
C ALA A 96 4.73 -9.82 0.44
N ASN A 97 4.49 -11.12 0.30
CA ASN A 97 3.42 -11.69 -0.51
C ASN A 97 2.13 -11.75 0.33
N LYS A 98 1.26 -10.76 0.18
CA LYS A 98 0.00 -10.67 0.91
C LYS A 98 -1.02 -11.70 0.38
N PRO A 99 -1.61 -12.54 1.22
CA PRO A 99 -2.70 -13.41 0.80
C PRO A 99 -4.00 -12.62 0.53
N THR A 100 -4.97 -13.28 -0.13
CA THR A 100 -6.34 -12.76 -0.26
C THR A 100 -7.02 -12.68 1.11
N GLY A 101 -7.95 -11.74 1.28
CA GLY A 101 -8.74 -11.58 2.51
C GLY A 101 -8.08 -10.71 3.58
N VAL A 102 -6.76 -10.50 3.54
CA VAL A 102 -6.01 -9.67 4.49
C VAL A 102 -5.99 -8.21 4.04
N LEU A 103 -6.27 -7.28 4.95
CA LEU A 103 -6.14 -5.85 4.74
C LEU A 103 -4.67 -5.42 4.80
N VAL A 104 -4.29 -4.40 4.05
CA VAL A 104 -2.96 -3.78 4.17
C VAL A 104 -2.88 -2.85 5.39
N HIS A 105 -3.90 -2.02 5.60
CA HIS A 105 -4.06 -1.11 6.74
C HIS A 105 -5.50 -1.17 7.30
N SER A 106 -5.68 -0.85 8.56
CA SER A 106 -6.98 -0.84 9.24
C SER A 106 -8.00 0.11 8.62
N GLY A 107 -7.58 1.24 8.07
CA GLY A 107 -8.44 2.22 7.39
C GLY A 107 -8.89 1.84 5.96
N ASP A 108 -8.47 0.69 5.45
CA ASP A 108 -8.71 0.26 4.07
C ASP A 108 -10.01 -0.56 3.88
N GLY A 109 -10.76 -0.77 4.94
CA GLY A 109 -12.04 -1.51 4.89
C GLY A 109 -13.19 -0.75 4.22
N ASP A 110 -14.30 -1.44 3.97
CA ASP A 110 -15.51 -0.93 3.30
C ASP A 110 -16.32 0.10 4.15
N GLY A 111 -15.64 1.01 4.84
CA GLY A 111 -16.27 2.13 5.56
C GLY A 111 -16.91 1.78 6.90
N LYS A 112 -16.89 0.53 7.34
CA LYS A 112 -17.24 0.14 8.70
C LYS A 112 -15.94 0.01 9.52
N VAL A 113 -15.38 1.14 9.92
CA VAL A 113 -14.55 1.17 11.12
C VAL A 113 -15.50 0.82 12.26
N SER A 114 -15.41 -0.39 12.78
CA SER A 114 -16.02 -0.71 14.07
C SER A 114 -15.35 0.24 15.06
N GLY A 115 -16.14 1.13 15.63
CA GLY A 115 -15.68 2.20 16.53
C GLY A 115 -15.08 1.73 17.88
N ASP A 116 -14.87 0.46 18.02
CA ASP A 116 -14.25 -0.19 19.16
C ASP A 116 -12.84 -0.57 18.80
N GLY A 117 -11.82 0.22 19.01
CA GLY A 117 -10.38 -0.02 18.75
C GLY A 117 -9.88 -1.48 18.95
N ASN A 118 -10.65 -2.47 18.47
CA ASN A 118 -10.56 -3.89 18.79
C ASN A 118 -10.05 -4.73 17.60
N ALA A 119 -9.49 -5.85 17.95
CA ALA A 119 -9.00 -7.05 17.25
C ALA A 119 -8.92 -7.04 15.69
N ASN A 120 -9.85 -6.41 14.97
CA ASN A 120 -9.84 -6.31 13.51
C ASN A 120 -8.76 -5.36 12.96
N ASP A 121 -8.33 -4.35 13.74
CA ASP A 121 -7.24 -3.45 13.34
C ASP A 121 -5.88 -4.14 13.45
N ARG A 122 -5.79 -5.18 14.26
CA ARG A 122 -4.57 -5.96 14.53
C ARG A 122 -4.31 -7.07 13.51
N ASN A 123 -5.27 -7.40 12.66
CA ASN A 123 -5.12 -8.40 11.61
C ASN A 123 -4.89 -7.74 10.24
N THR A 124 -3.90 -6.83 10.17
CA THR A 124 -3.49 -6.19 8.94
C THR A 124 -2.05 -6.54 8.60
N LEU A 125 -1.71 -6.52 7.31
CA LEU A 125 -0.35 -6.82 6.87
C LEU A 125 0.69 -5.97 7.57
N ILE A 126 0.44 -4.66 7.71
CA ILE A 126 1.40 -3.76 8.37
C ILE A 126 1.63 -4.14 9.83
N TYR A 127 0.58 -4.56 10.54
CA TYR A 127 0.70 -4.95 11.93
C TYR A 127 1.53 -6.23 12.11
N HIS A 128 1.33 -7.23 11.24
CA HIS A 128 2.13 -8.44 11.20
C HIS A 128 3.61 -8.15 10.83
N ILE A 129 3.86 -7.22 9.89
CA ILE A 129 5.23 -6.81 9.55
C ILE A 129 5.90 -6.10 10.73
N GLN A 130 5.20 -5.18 11.42
CA GLN A 130 5.74 -4.51 12.60
C GLN A 130 6.05 -5.50 13.74
N ALA A 131 5.16 -6.47 13.98
CA ALA A 131 5.38 -7.53 14.96
C ALA A 131 6.59 -8.41 14.60
N TYR A 132 6.72 -8.79 13.32
CA TYR A 132 7.87 -9.54 12.81
C TYR A 132 9.19 -8.80 13.04
N LEU A 133 9.25 -7.54 12.63
CA LEU A 133 10.46 -6.71 12.77
C LEU A 133 10.79 -6.42 14.25
N ALA A 134 9.78 -6.23 15.10
CA ALA A 134 9.99 -6.05 16.54
C ALA A 134 10.56 -7.32 17.19
N GLN A 135 10.00 -8.48 16.90
CA GLN A 135 10.48 -9.77 17.42
C GLN A 135 11.88 -10.12 16.91
N LYS A 136 12.23 -9.66 15.71
CA LYS A 136 13.58 -9.78 15.12
C LYS A 136 14.57 -8.78 15.73
N GLY A 137 14.10 -7.79 16.49
CA GLY A 137 14.94 -6.74 17.11
C GLY A 137 15.28 -5.58 16.14
N GLU A 138 14.71 -5.55 14.94
CA GLU A 138 14.95 -4.52 13.91
C GLU A 138 14.02 -3.31 14.06
N TYR A 139 12.92 -3.43 14.81
CA TYR A 139 12.01 -2.34 15.15
C TYR A 139 11.79 -2.30 16.66
N LYS A 140 12.04 -1.14 17.27
CA LYS A 140 11.86 -0.91 18.70
C LYS A 140 10.90 0.25 18.90
N PRO A 141 9.59 -0.02 18.99
CA PRO A 141 8.56 1.02 19.06
C PRO A 141 8.75 2.00 20.22
N ASP A 142 9.31 1.53 21.35
CA ASP A 142 9.53 2.36 22.54
C ASP A 142 10.69 3.36 22.36
N GLU A 143 11.63 3.09 21.44
CA GLU A 143 12.77 3.96 21.11
C GLU A 143 12.42 4.96 19.98
N GLU A 144 11.33 4.76 19.25
CA GLU A 144 10.89 5.63 18.15
C GLU A 144 9.92 6.72 18.62
N ASN A 145 10.04 7.94 18.07
CA ASN A 145 9.08 9.02 18.40
C ASN A 145 7.89 9.06 17.46
N SER A 146 8.11 9.12 16.16
CA SER A 146 7.06 9.31 15.17
C SER A 146 7.07 8.28 14.04
N PHE A 147 8.12 7.48 13.95
CA PHE A 147 8.28 6.48 12.90
C PHE A 147 7.77 5.10 13.37
N ALA A 148 7.24 4.35 12.45
CA ALA A 148 7.06 2.91 12.51
C ALA A 148 7.27 2.36 11.09
N PRO A 149 7.72 1.09 10.92
CA PRO A 149 7.77 0.45 9.61
C PRO A 149 6.45 0.61 8.88
N ALA A 150 6.52 1.01 7.60
CA ALA A 150 5.35 1.48 6.86
C ALA A 150 5.30 0.89 5.45
N LEU A 151 4.07 0.65 4.94
CA LEU A 151 3.87 0.19 3.58
C LEU A 151 4.05 1.34 2.58
N CYS A 152 4.75 1.07 1.48
CA CYS A 152 5.01 2.03 0.42
C CYS A 152 3.96 1.95 -0.70
N ASN A 153 3.30 0.81 -0.86
CA ASN A 153 2.17 0.62 -1.78
C ASN A 153 1.05 -0.14 -1.10
N ARG A 154 -0.09 -0.17 -1.75
CA ARG A 154 -1.26 -0.89 -1.26
C ARG A 154 -1.91 -1.68 -2.38
N ILE A 155 -2.47 -2.82 -2.03
CA ILE A 155 -3.37 -3.62 -2.85
C ILE A 155 -4.68 -3.86 -2.09
N ASP A 156 -5.74 -4.15 -2.80
CA ASP A 156 -7.06 -4.35 -2.19
C ASP A 156 -7.06 -5.56 -1.22
N ARG A 157 -8.01 -5.61 -0.28
CA ARG A 157 -8.16 -6.70 0.69
C ARG A 157 -8.10 -8.08 0.01
N ASN A 158 -8.84 -8.24 -1.07
CA ASN A 158 -8.99 -9.52 -1.77
C ASN A 158 -8.04 -9.68 -2.98
N THR A 159 -7.08 -8.79 -3.16
CA THR A 159 -5.97 -8.94 -4.12
C THR A 159 -4.79 -9.58 -3.40
N CYS A 160 -4.19 -10.62 -3.98
CA CYS A 160 -2.94 -11.21 -3.48
C CYS A 160 -1.71 -10.58 -4.13
N GLY A 161 -0.53 -10.88 -3.57
CA GLY A 161 0.75 -10.52 -4.16
C GLY A 161 1.54 -9.47 -3.40
N MET A 162 2.53 -8.89 -4.04
CA MET A 162 3.60 -8.15 -3.40
C MET A 162 3.19 -6.78 -2.87
N VAL A 163 3.62 -6.52 -1.64
CA VAL A 163 3.53 -5.23 -0.96
C VAL A 163 4.89 -4.89 -0.38
N ILE A 164 5.37 -3.67 -0.67
CA ILE A 164 6.65 -3.15 -0.21
C ILE A 164 6.45 -2.44 1.12
N SER A 165 7.27 -2.79 2.11
CA SER A 165 7.39 -2.09 3.39
C SER A 165 8.78 -1.51 3.55
N ALA A 166 8.90 -0.29 4.05
CA ALA A 166 10.14 0.33 4.44
C ALA A 166 10.38 0.10 5.95
N LYS A 167 11.62 -0.24 6.31
CA LYS A 167 12.05 -0.47 7.67
C LYS A 167 12.51 0.79 8.38
N ASP A 168 12.88 1.84 7.64
CA ASP A 168 13.24 3.16 8.16
C ASP A 168 12.62 4.30 7.34
N ALA A 169 12.71 5.53 7.88
CA ALA A 169 12.07 6.69 7.27
C ALA A 169 12.76 7.15 5.97
N GLU A 170 14.04 6.86 5.79
CA GLU A 170 14.82 7.19 4.59
C GLU A 170 14.37 6.28 3.44
N ALA A 171 14.37 4.96 3.66
CA ALA A 171 13.86 3.99 2.70
C ALA A 171 12.40 4.26 2.32
N LEU A 172 11.56 4.67 3.30
CA LEU A 172 10.17 5.06 3.03
C LEU A 172 10.09 6.24 2.04
N ARG A 173 10.91 7.27 2.22
CA ARG A 173 10.94 8.42 1.31
C ARG A 173 11.41 8.02 -0.09
N GLU A 174 12.50 7.26 -0.18
CA GLU A 174 13.08 6.85 -1.45
C GLU A 174 12.15 5.90 -2.24
N ILE A 175 11.57 4.89 -1.60
CA ILE A 175 10.62 4.00 -2.27
C ILE A 175 9.37 4.75 -2.73
N ASN A 176 8.83 5.67 -1.91
CA ASN A 176 7.70 6.49 -2.31
C ASN A 176 8.03 7.41 -3.50
N GLU A 177 9.26 7.95 -3.56
CA GLU A 177 9.78 8.71 -4.70
C GLU A 177 9.85 7.84 -5.95
N ARG A 178 10.49 6.66 -5.85
CA ARG A 178 10.60 5.71 -6.95
C ARG A 178 9.22 5.28 -7.48
N ILE A 179 8.23 5.07 -6.60
CA ILE A 179 6.85 4.76 -7.01
C ILE A 179 6.21 5.95 -7.73
N ARG A 180 6.40 7.18 -7.24
CA ARG A 180 5.83 8.40 -7.81
C ARG A 180 6.39 8.69 -9.21
N GLU A 181 7.69 8.49 -9.38
CA GLU A 181 8.41 8.72 -10.64
C GLU A 181 8.41 7.50 -11.58
N ASN A 182 7.65 6.44 -11.23
CA ASN A 182 7.56 5.19 -11.99
C ASN A 182 8.91 4.43 -12.15
N TYR A 183 9.85 4.58 -11.22
CA TYR A 183 11.06 3.76 -11.14
C TYR A 183 10.83 2.38 -10.49
N ILE A 184 9.59 2.05 -10.16
CA ILE A 184 9.17 0.70 -9.76
C ILE A 184 8.01 0.29 -10.66
N THR A 185 8.32 -0.58 -11.64
CA THR A 185 7.30 -1.18 -12.51
C THR A 185 6.54 -2.25 -11.72
N LYS A 186 5.22 -2.11 -11.69
CA LYS A 186 4.31 -3.02 -10.99
C LYS A 186 3.49 -3.79 -12.01
N LYS A 187 3.67 -5.11 -12.07
CA LYS A 187 2.87 -5.97 -12.94
C LYS A 187 1.93 -6.86 -12.16
N TYR A 188 0.76 -7.04 -12.70
CA TYR A 188 -0.30 -7.89 -12.16
C TYR A 188 -0.68 -8.96 -13.16
N LEU A 189 -1.11 -10.11 -12.66
CA LEU A 189 -1.89 -11.07 -13.42
C LEU A 189 -3.35 -10.96 -12.99
N CYS A 190 -4.26 -11.08 -13.95
CA CYS A 190 -5.68 -11.15 -13.66
C CYS A 190 -6.42 -12.05 -14.66
N ALA A 191 -7.52 -12.66 -14.20
CA ALA A 191 -8.45 -13.35 -15.06
C ALA A 191 -9.74 -12.52 -15.22
N VAL A 192 -10.16 -12.30 -16.48
CA VAL A 192 -11.34 -11.50 -16.82
C VAL A 192 -12.36 -12.28 -17.62
N HIS A 193 -13.62 -11.89 -17.54
CA HIS A 193 -14.67 -12.42 -18.41
C HIS A 193 -14.46 -12.00 -19.87
N GLY A 194 -14.65 -12.94 -20.79
CA GLY A 194 -14.62 -12.69 -22.23
C GLY A 194 -13.23 -12.45 -22.80
N LYS A 195 -13.21 -11.85 -23.97
CA LYS A 195 -12.00 -11.43 -24.67
C LYS A 195 -11.95 -9.92 -24.71
N PRO A 196 -10.84 -9.30 -24.25
CA PRO A 196 -10.61 -7.87 -24.50
C PRO A 196 -10.66 -7.54 -26.00
N PRO A 197 -11.03 -6.32 -26.38
CA PRO A 197 -11.15 -5.91 -27.80
C PRO A 197 -9.85 -6.06 -28.59
N ARG A 198 -8.71 -5.93 -27.93
CA ARG A 198 -7.36 -6.05 -28.52
C ARG A 198 -6.50 -7.02 -27.74
N ALA A 199 -5.51 -7.62 -28.38
CA ALA A 199 -4.55 -8.51 -27.72
C ALA A 199 -3.65 -7.77 -26.71
N ASN A 200 -3.40 -6.49 -26.93
CA ASN A 200 -2.72 -5.57 -26.02
C ASN A 200 -3.27 -4.16 -26.23
N ASP A 201 -3.30 -3.36 -25.18
CA ASP A 201 -3.71 -1.97 -25.28
C ASP A 201 -3.19 -1.14 -24.09
N THR A 202 -3.18 0.18 -24.27
CA THR A 202 -2.98 1.16 -23.23
C THR A 202 -4.28 1.91 -23.00
N LEU A 203 -4.96 1.55 -21.92
CA LEU A 203 -6.22 2.19 -21.56
C LEU A 203 -5.93 3.50 -20.83
N VAL A 204 -6.53 4.58 -21.29
CA VAL A 204 -6.53 5.90 -20.65
C VAL A 204 -7.96 6.30 -20.36
N ALA A 205 -8.25 6.68 -19.12
CA ALA A 205 -9.59 7.11 -18.71
C ALA A 205 -9.51 8.00 -17.47
N PHE A 206 -10.66 8.43 -16.95
CA PHE A 206 -10.76 9.31 -15.80
C PHE A 206 -11.56 8.65 -14.68
N HIS A 207 -11.03 8.75 -13.46
CA HIS A 207 -11.45 8.01 -12.28
C HIS A 207 -11.97 8.96 -11.19
N ILE A 208 -13.17 8.68 -10.69
CA ILE A 208 -13.72 9.30 -9.48
C ILE A 208 -14.07 8.23 -8.46
N LYS A 209 -13.58 8.39 -7.22
CA LYS A 209 -13.98 7.56 -6.09
C LYS A 209 -15.12 8.23 -5.34
N ASP A 210 -16.24 7.53 -5.21
CA ASP A 210 -17.31 7.89 -4.27
C ASP A 210 -16.90 7.40 -2.86
N SER A 211 -16.67 8.35 -1.95
CA SER A 211 -16.24 8.05 -0.58
C SER A 211 -17.33 7.38 0.27
N ARG A 212 -18.62 7.56 -0.06
CA ARG A 212 -19.75 7.00 0.69
C ARG A 212 -19.97 5.53 0.37
N THR A 213 -19.88 5.17 -0.91
CA THR A 213 -20.10 3.79 -1.36
C THR A 213 -18.82 2.99 -1.54
N ASN A 214 -17.66 3.67 -1.45
CA ASN A 214 -16.34 3.12 -1.78
C ASN A 214 -16.30 2.47 -3.18
N LEU A 215 -17.11 2.98 -4.11
CA LEU A 215 -17.13 2.60 -5.52
C LEU A 215 -16.34 3.61 -6.35
N VAL A 216 -15.84 3.12 -7.47
CA VAL A 216 -15.14 3.93 -8.47
C VAL A 216 -15.99 3.99 -9.73
N ARG A 217 -16.09 5.18 -10.30
CA ARG A 217 -16.68 5.42 -11.62
C ARG A 217 -15.57 5.83 -12.59
N ILE A 218 -15.62 5.23 -13.77
CA ILE A 218 -14.70 5.53 -14.88
C ILE A 218 -15.45 6.33 -15.96
N TYR A 219 -14.76 7.29 -16.53
CA TYR A 219 -15.25 8.15 -17.61
C TYR A 219 -14.23 8.14 -18.76
N ASP A 220 -14.74 8.17 -19.99
CA ASP A 220 -13.94 8.23 -21.23
C ASP A 220 -13.36 9.63 -21.52
N ARG A 221 -13.82 10.65 -20.80
CA ARG A 221 -13.40 12.05 -20.92
C ARG A 221 -13.19 12.68 -19.55
N GLU A 222 -12.40 13.73 -19.52
CA GLU A 222 -12.17 14.49 -18.30
C GLU A 222 -13.48 15.08 -17.77
N VAL A 223 -13.73 14.87 -16.48
CA VAL A 223 -14.84 15.46 -15.74
C VAL A 223 -14.30 16.10 -14.45
N ARG A 224 -15.02 17.11 -13.95
CA ARG A 224 -14.57 17.86 -12.76
C ARG A 224 -14.29 16.95 -11.56
N GLY A 225 -13.06 17.02 -11.04
CA GLY A 225 -12.61 16.24 -9.88
C GLY A 225 -12.15 14.82 -10.21
N ALA A 226 -12.21 14.39 -11.46
CA ALA A 226 -11.64 13.12 -11.88
C ALA A 226 -10.10 13.20 -11.95
N LYS A 227 -9.47 12.04 -11.81
CA LYS A 227 -8.03 11.86 -11.99
C LYS A 227 -7.78 10.92 -13.16
N GLU A 228 -6.85 11.27 -14.02
CA GLU A 228 -6.42 10.38 -15.08
C GLU A 228 -5.86 9.08 -14.51
N ILE A 229 -6.18 7.99 -15.19
CA ILE A 229 -5.66 6.65 -14.94
C ILE A 229 -5.15 6.04 -16.23
N VAL A 230 -4.00 5.35 -16.12
CA VAL A 230 -3.36 4.64 -17.23
C VAL A 230 -3.10 3.20 -16.81
N THR A 231 -3.63 2.26 -17.58
CA THR A 231 -3.48 0.80 -17.38
C THR A 231 -3.12 0.16 -18.70
N LYS A 232 -1.96 -0.51 -18.77
CA LYS A 232 -1.58 -1.29 -19.95
C LYS A 232 -1.93 -2.75 -19.69
N TYR A 233 -2.40 -3.44 -20.72
CA TYR A 233 -2.63 -4.87 -20.64
C TYR A 233 -2.11 -5.62 -21.87
N LYS A 234 -1.80 -6.90 -21.65
CA LYS A 234 -1.49 -7.90 -22.68
C LYS A 234 -2.29 -9.17 -22.38
N VAL A 235 -2.98 -9.70 -23.38
CA VAL A 235 -3.64 -11.00 -23.29
C VAL A 235 -2.57 -12.09 -23.39
N ILE A 236 -2.54 -12.97 -22.38
CA ILE A 236 -1.59 -14.08 -22.27
C ILE A 236 -2.23 -15.37 -22.80
N ASP A 237 -3.48 -15.65 -22.37
CA ASP A 237 -4.22 -16.82 -22.81
C ASP A 237 -5.73 -16.58 -22.79
N TYR A 238 -6.48 -17.45 -23.49
CA TYR A 238 -7.93 -17.43 -23.48
C TYR A 238 -8.48 -18.85 -23.31
N ASN A 239 -9.18 -19.06 -22.21
CA ASN A 239 -9.89 -20.30 -21.95
C ASN A 239 -11.34 -20.21 -22.53
N LYS A 240 -11.56 -20.92 -23.64
CA LYS A 240 -12.84 -20.94 -24.33
C LYS A 240 -13.96 -21.61 -23.49
N LYS A 241 -13.61 -22.59 -22.62
CA LYS A 241 -14.62 -23.35 -21.84
C LYS A 241 -15.35 -22.49 -20.84
N ILE A 242 -14.61 -21.61 -20.16
CA ILE A 242 -15.16 -20.71 -19.13
C ILE A 242 -15.35 -19.28 -19.66
N ASN A 243 -15.04 -19.04 -20.94
CA ASN A 243 -15.07 -17.72 -21.60
C ASN A 243 -14.31 -16.66 -20.79
N ALA A 244 -13.05 -16.93 -20.46
CA ALA A 244 -12.21 -16.04 -19.68
C ALA A 244 -10.83 -15.86 -20.30
N SER A 245 -10.23 -14.67 -20.15
CA SER A 245 -8.88 -14.35 -20.60
C SER A 245 -7.95 -14.13 -19.39
N LEU A 246 -6.70 -14.62 -19.50
CA LEU A 246 -5.60 -14.29 -18.62
C LEU A 246 -4.90 -13.06 -19.19
N LEU A 247 -4.77 -12.03 -18.36
CA LEU A 247 -4.09 -10.79 -18.74
C LEU A 247 -2.88 -10.54 -17.85
N GLU A 248 -1.78 -10.06 -18.46
CA GLU A 248 -0.73 -9.32 -17.75
C GLU A 248 -1.07 -7.84 -17.81
N ILE A 249 -1.03 -7.18 -16.65
CA ILE A 249 -1.32 -5.75 -16.49
C ILE A 249 -0.06 -5.03 -16.03
N GLU A 250 0.28 -3.90 -16.67
CA GLU A 250 1.23 -2.93 -16.14
C GLU A 250 0.46 -1.73 -15.59
N LEU A 251 0.62 -1.49 -14.29
CA LEU A 251 -0.09 -0.42 -13.58
C LEU A 251 0.78 0.86 -13.58
N VAL A 252 0.53 1.76 -14.52
CA VAL A 252 1.26 3.04 -14.64
C VAL A 252 0.83 4.02 -13.56
N THR A 253 -0.47 4.20 -13.35
CA THR A 253 -1.04 4.95 -12.22
C THR A 253 -1.63 3.98 -11.20
N GLY A 254 -1.64 4.34 -9.90
CA GLY A 254 -2.10 3.45 -8.82
C GLY A 254 -3.27 4.06 -8.03
N ARG A 255 -4.51 4.04 -8.60
CA ARG A 255 -5.70 4.54 -7.90
C ARG A 255 -6.53 3.38 -7.32
N THR A 256 -7.36 3.71 -6.34
CA THR A 256 -8.26 2.73 -5.70
C THR A 256 -9.04 1.95 -6.73
N HIS A 257 -9.04 0.61 -6.64
CA HIS A 257 -9.74 -0.32 -7.53
C HIS A 257 -9.46 -0.10 -9.04
N GLN A 258 -8.34 0.54 -9.42
CA GLN A 258 -8.12 1.00 -10.79
C GLN A 258 -8.26 -0.14 -11.81
N ILE A 259 -7.49 -1.23 -11.68
CA ILE A 259 -7.53 -2.37 -12.61
C ILE A 259 -8.95 -2.92 -12.71
N ARG A 260 -9.61 -3.12 -11.59
CA ARG A 260 -10.95 -3.70 -11.48
C ARG A 260 -12.01 -2.87 -12.22
N ALA A 261 -12.06 -1.57 -11.91
CA ALA A 261 -13.01 -0.65 -12.51
C ALA A 261 -12.69 -0.37 -14.00
N HIS A 262 -11.41 -0.28 -14.37
CA HIS A 262 -10.99 0.02 -15.73
C HIS A 262 -11.29 -1.15 -16.68
N LEU A 263 -10.99 -2.40 -16.27
CA LEU A 263 -11.32 -3.58 -17.08
C LEU A 263 -12.83 -3.82 -17.17
N SER A 264 -13.56 -3.56 -16.08
CA SER A 264 -15.03 -3.59 -16.11
C SER A 264 -15.62 -2.55 -17.08
N PHE A 265 -15.03 -1.35 -17.15
CA PHE A 265 -15.47 -0.28 -18.05
C PHE A 265 -15.35 -0.67 -19.52
N ILE A 266 -14.35 -1.45 -19.92
CA ILE A 266 -14.18 -1.98 -21.28
C ILE A 266 -14.98 -3.28 -21.53
N GLY A 267 -15.87 -3.69 -20.61
CA GLY A 267 -16.70 -4.87 -20.74
C GLY A 267 -16.05 -6.21 -20.36
N CYS A 268 -14.84 -6.15 -19.77
CA CYS A 268 -14.07 -7.33 -19.34
C CYS A 268 -13.83 -7.32 -17.82
N PRO A 269 -14.88 -7.43 -16.97
CA PRO A 269 -14.71 -7.43 -15.52
C PRO A 269 -13.93 -8.66 -15.05
N LEU A 270 -13.24 -8.53 -13.91
CA LEU A 270 -12.50 -9.64 -13.32
C LEU A 270 -13.42 -10.76 -12.83
N LEU A 271 -12.97 -11.99 -12.98
CA LEU A 271 -13.60 -13.14 -12.32
C LEU A 271 -13.55 -12.95 -10.81
N GLY A 272 -14.66 -13.26 -10.12
CA GLY A 272 -14.76 -13.17 -8.67
C GLY A 272 -14.83 -11.76 -8.09
N ASP A 273 -14.98 -10.73 -8.93
CA ASP A 273 -15.10 -9.35 -8.44
C ASP A 273 -16.52 -9.04 -7.95
N GLY A 274 -16.68 -8.88 -6.63
CA GLY A 274 -17.96 -8.60 -6.00
C GLY A 274 -18.48 -7.16 -6.16
N LYS A 275 -17.64 -6.22 -6.71
CA LYS A 275 -18.03 -4.81 -6.88
C LYS A 275 -18.28 -4.43 -8.34
N TYR A 276 -17.45 -4.98 -9.25
CA TYR A 276 -17.45 -4.60 -10.66
C TYR A 276 -17.73 -5.77 -11.60
N GLY A 277 -17.82 -7.00 -11.07
CA GLY A 277 -17.96 -8.24 -11.83
C GLY A 277 -19.31 -8.95 -11.66
N GLN A 278 -19.31 -10.26 -11.93
CA GLN A 278 -20.47 -11.13 -11.94
C GLN A 278 -20.41 -12.19 -10.83
N ILE A 279 -20.19 -11.77 -9.59
CA ILE A 279 -19.84 -12.62 -8.44
C ILE A 279 -20.72 -13.86 -8.26
N GLU A 280 -22.05 -13.78 -8.53
CA GLU A 280 -22.96 -14.91 -8.37
C GLU A 280 -22.71 -16.03 -9.40
N LYS A 281 -22.25 -15.68 -10.60
CA LYS A 281 -21.80 -16.67 -11.60
C LYS A 281 -20.45 -17.23 -11.22
N ASP A 282 -19.56 -16.37 -10.76
CA ASP A 282 -18.17 -16.71 -10.46
C ASP A 282 -18.04 -17.61 -9.24
N LYS A 283 -18.93 -17.47 -8.25
CA LYS A 283 -19.03 -18.41 -7.11
C LYS A 283 -19.27 -19.85 -7.56
N LYS A 284 -20.05 -20.05 -8.62
CA LYS A 284 -20.30 -21.40 -9.20
C LYS A 284 -19.05 -22.00 -9.84
N LEU A 285 -18.12 -21.14 -10.27
CA LEU A 285 -16.80 -21.52 -10.78
C LEU A 285 -15.73 -21.63 -9.65
N GLY A 286 -16.12 -21.43 -8.38
CA GLY A 286 -15.23 -21.50 -7.22
C GLY A 286 -14.50 -20.20 -6.88
N TYR A 287 -14.80 -19.08 -7.53
CA TYR A 287 -14.19 -17.78 -7.22
C TYR A 287 -14.93 -17.10 -6.07
N LYS A 288 -14.22 -16.91 -4.94
CA LYS A 288 -14.69 -16.14 -3.78
C LYS A 288 -14.23 -14.69 -3.81
N TYR A 289 -13.11 -14.43 -4.47
CA TYR A 289 -12.42 -13.14 -4.53
C TYR A 289 -12.00 -12.83 -5.96
N GLN A 290 -11.75 -11.54 -6.25
CA GLN A 290 -11.28 -11.13 -7.57
C GLN A 290 -9.98 -11.84 -7.96
N ALA A 291 -9.94 -12.41 -9.16
CA ALA A 291 -8.77 -13.03 -9.76
C ALA A 291 -7.77 -11.96 -10.18
N LEU A 292 -7.03 -11.43 -9.20
CA LEU A 292 -6.04 -10.37 -9.35
C LEU A 292 -4.88 -10.59 -8.40
N CYS A 293 -3.66 -10.58 -8.93
CA CYS A 293 -2.44 -10.77 -8.17
C CYS A 293 -1.36 -9.76 -8.59
N ALA A 294 -0.77 -9.04 -7.64
CA ALA A 294 0.44 -8.23 -7.82
C ALA A 294 1.66 -9.17 -7.88
N TYR A 295 1.96 -9.71 -9.05
CA TYR A 295 2.85 -10.87 -9.16
C TYR A 295 4.32 -10.52 -9.40
N LYS A 296 4.61 -9.33 -9.99
CA LYS A 296 5.99 -8.95 -10.37
C LYS A 296 6.25 -7.49 -10.05
N LEU A 297 7.43 -7.23 -9.47
CA LEU A 297 8.00 -5.90 -9.26
C LEU A 297 9.36 -5.83 -9.95
N ARG A 298 9.62 -4.74 -10.68
CA ARG A 298 10.93 -4.45 -11.25
C ARG A 298 11.38 -3.07 -10.80
N PHE A 299 12.60 -3.00 -10.28
CA PHE A 299 13.26 -1.77 -9.86
C PHE A 299 14.09 -1.22 -11.02
N GLU A 300 13.71 -0.07 -11.54
CA GLU A 300 14.47 0.64 -12.57
C GLU A 300 15.69 1.33 -11.96
N SER A 301 16.66 1.68 -12.80
CA SER A 301 17.91 2.27 -12.35
C SER A 301 17.70 3.70 -11.84
N THR A 302 18.18 3.95 -10.61
CA THR A 302 18.21 5.26 -9.96
C THR A 302 19.57 5.47 -9.32
N ASN A 303 19.89 6.72 -8.95
CA ASN A 303 21.10 7.06 -8.25
C ASN A 303 20.76 7.58 -6.85
N ASP A 304 20.26 6.71 -6.00
CA ASP A 304 19.92 6.95 -4.60
C ASP A 304 20.50 5.86 -3.70
N GLN A 305 20.23 5.89 -2.41
CA GLN A 305 20.77 4.92 -1.45
C GLN A 305 20.24 3.48 -1.66
N LEU A 306 19.13 3.32 -2.40
CA LEU A 306 18.58 2.02 -2.78
C LEU A 306 19.06 1.56 -4.18
N SER A 307 20.13 2.15 -4.72
CA SER A 307 20.68 1.81 -6.04
C SER A 307 21.12 0.34 -6.16
N TYR A 308 21.37 -0.36 -5.05
CA TYR A 308 21.64 -1.80 -5.03
C TYR A 308 20.43 -2.66 -5.46
N LEU A 309 19.23 -2.08 -5.49
CA LEU A 309 18.02 -2.72 -6.02
C LEU A 309 17.88 -2.53 -7.54
N ASN A 310 18.71 -1.71 -8.17
CA ASN A 310 18.60 -1.40 -9.59
C ASN A 310 18.62 -2.66 -10.45
N ASN A 311 17.69 -2.70 -11.42
CA ASN A 311 17.45 -3.81 -12.33
C ASN A 311 17.03 -5.14 -11.66
N LYS A 312 16.79 -5.13 -10.33
CA LYS A 312 16.26 -6.31 -9.64
C LYS A 312 14.80 -6.51 -10.04
N THR A 313 14.49 -7.73 -10.44
CA THR A 313 13.13 -8.21 -10.67
C THR A 313 12.78 -9.19 -9.56
N LEU A 314 11.57 -9.07 -9.01
CA LEU A 314 11.04 -9.98 -8.01
C LEU A 314 9.69 -10.48 -8.49
N VAL A 315 9.47 -11.79 -8.34
CA VAL A 315 8.26 -12.49 -8.77
C VAL A 315 7.75 -13.31 -7.60
N VAL A 316 6.44 -13.39 -7.40
CA VAL A 316 5.84 -14.28 -6.39
C VAL A 316 5.91 -15.73 -6.88
N ASP A 317 5.84 -16.67 -5.94
CA ASP A 317 5.67 -18.08 -6.29
C ASP A 317 4.40 -18.28 -7.13
N ARG A 318 4.50 -19.12 -8.16
CA ARG A 318 3.40 -19.39 -9.11
C ARG A 318 2.10 -19.78 -8.41
N ASP A 319 2.21 -20.55 -7.34
CA ASP A 319 1.05 -21.03 -6.56
C ASP A 319 0.27 -19.90 -5.87
N THR A 320 0.88 -18.72 -5.70
CA THR A 320 0.19 -17.52 -5.22
C THR A 320 -0.93 -17.09 -6.17
N VAL A 321 -0.77 -17.36 -7.47
CA VAL A 321 -1.71 -16.93 -8.52
C VAL A 321 -2.73 -18.04 -8.76
N TYR A 322 -3.62 -18.25 -7.82
CA TYR A 322 -4.56 -19.38 -7.70
C TYR A 322 -5.45 -19.63 -8.92
N PHE A 323 -5.64 -18.64 -9.80
CA PHE A 323 -6.49 -18.71 -10.99
C PHE A 323 -5.75 -19.19 -12.24
N LEU A 324 -4.42 -19.40 -12.20
CA LEU A 324 -3.63 -19.91 -13.32
C LEU A 324 -4.05 -21.32 -13.76
N LYS A 325 -4.58 -22.13 -12.84
CA LYS A 325 -5.11 -23.47 -13.10
C LYS A 325 -6.16 -23.54 -14.20
N GLU A 326 -6.79 -22.41 -14.52
CA GLU A 326 -7.82 -22.33 -15.57
C GLU A 326 -7.21 -22.11 -16.97
N PHE A 327 -5.90 -21.85 -17.07
CA PHE A 327 -5.20 -21.47 -18.29
C PHE A 327 -4.10 -22.46 -18.62
N ARG A 328 -3.63 -22.45 -19.87
CA ARG A 328 -2.57 -23.34 -20.34
C ARG A 328 -1.23 -22.93 -19.77
N GLU A 329 -0.51 -23.87 -19.17
CA GLU A 329 0.76 -23.63 -18.50
C GLU A 329 1.83 -23.09 -19.44
N ASP A 330 1.92 -23.61 -20.65
CA ASP A 330 2.86 -23.16 -21.68
C ASP A 330 2.69 -21.69 -22.08
N SER A 331 1.51 -21.14 -21.88
CA SER A 331 1.22 -19.75 -22.22
C SER A 331 1.76 -18.74 -21.20
N TYR A 332 1.96 -19.13 -19.92
CA TYR A 332 2.33 -18.22 -18.85
C TYR A 332 3.56 -18.61 -18.04
N SER A 333 4.10 -19.86 -18.18
CA SER A 333 5.25 -20.31 -17.38
C SER A 333 6.44 -19.37 -17.47
N HIS A 334 6.76 -18.86 -18.66
CA HIS A 334 7.84 -17.90 -18.90
C HIS A 334 7.73 -16.58 -18.11
N LEU A 335 6.57 -16.26 -17.54
CA LEU A 335 6.38 -15.05 -16.72
C LEU A 335 7.03 -15.19 -15.33
N PHE A 336 7.36 -16.41 -14.91
CA PHE A 336 7.92 -16.78 -13.61
C PHE A 336 9.38 -17.26 -13.69
N ASP A 337 9.97 -17.34 -14.91
CA ASP A 337 11.31 -17.86 -15.17
C ASP A 337 12.42 -16.79 -15.06
N GLU A 338 12.29 -15.78 -14.17
CA GLU A 338 13.28 -14.71 -13.98
C GLU A 338 13.99 -14.79 -12.64
#